data_87dfcf30b4bdc6b4e0ddf10067a0c4e9
#
_entry.id   87dfcf30b4bdc6b4e0ddf10067a0c4e9
#
_cell.length_a   1.000
_cell.length_b   1.000
_cell.length_c   1.000
_cell.angle_alpha   90.00
_cell.angle_beta   90.00
_cell.angle_gamma   90.00
#
_symmetry.space_group_name_H-M   'P 1'
#
loop_
_entity.id
_entity.type
_entity.pdbx_description
1 polymer ?
#
loop_
_entity_poly.entity_id
_entity_poly.type
_entity_poly.pdbx_seq_one_letter_code
_entity_poly.pdbx_strand_id
1 'polypeptide(L)'
;MAETTEVKKPEPGTAKDKGKKDSKEAVVDNLYSRRDFFSLAGWASFLGALGLSSAYFLRLLFPRVLFEPSPIFKAGLPSDYTVGEVSTKWVKDQRVWIVRDLEGIYVIFALCTHLGCTPRWLKTESKYKCPCHGSGFTKIGVNFEGPA
;
A
#
# COMPACT_ATOMS: atom_id res chain seq x y z
N MET A 1 -32.73 72.22 -69.46
CA MET A 1 -33.29 70.88 -69.11
C MET A 1 -32.27 70.19 -68.24
N ALA A 2 -32.49 70.25 -66.96
CA ALA A 2 -31.59 69.63 -65.96
C ALA A 2 -32.42 68.58 -65.25
N GLU A 3 -31.97 67.33 -65.34
CA GLU A 3 -32.59 66.16 -64.74
C GLU A 3 -31.90 65.88 -63.46
N THR A 4 -32.61 66.01 -62.35
CA THR A 4 -32.15 65.80 -60.97
C THR A 4 -32.31 64.31 -60.63
N THR A 5 -31.23 63.59 -60.49
CA THR A 5 -31.21 62.22 -60.00
C THR A 5 -31.17 62.23 -58.46
N GLU A 6 -32.25 61.72 -57.89
CA GLU A 6 -32.51 61.57 -56.48
C GLU A 6 -31.71 60.38 -55.94
N VAL A 7 -30.78 60.63 -54.99
CA VAL A 7 -29.98 59.59 -54.33
C VAL A 7 -30.74 59.05 -53.11
N LYS A 8 -31.19 57.81 -53.19
CA LYS A 8 -31.89 57.07 -52.15
C LYS A 8 -30.89 56.63 -51.07
N LYS A 9 -31.13 57.14 -49.87
CA LYS A 9 -30.37 56.82 -48.65
C LYS A 9 -30.65 55.35 -48.22
N PRO A 10 -29.63 54.48 -47.92
CA PRO A 10 -29.88 53.14 -47.41
C PRO A 10 -30.19 53.18 -45.91
N GLU A 11 -31.23 52.45 -45.53
CA GLU A 11 -31.63 52.19 -44.13
C GLU A 11 -30.63 51.30 -43.39
N PRO A 12 -30.43 51.47 -42.08
CA PRO A 12 -29.55 50.61 -41.26
C PRO A 12 -30.31 49.38 -40.81
N GLY A 13 -30.18 48.28 -41.55
CA GLY A 13 -30.77 46.98 -41.25
C GLY A 13 -29.76 46.00 -40.67
N THR A 14 -29.92 45.72 -39.41
CA THR A 14 -29.69 44.45 -38.70
C THR A 14 -28.56 43.48 -39.22
N ALA A 15 -27.31 43.81 -38.99
CA ALA A 15 -26.18 42.88 -39.25
C ALA A 15 -25.44 42.38 -38.02
N LYS A 16 -25.96 42.56 -36.78
CA LYS A 16 -25.22 42.23 -35.56
C LYS A 16 -25.64 40.94 -34.83
N ASP A 17 -26.70 40.24 -35.28
CA ASP A 17 -27.18 39.06 -34.52
C ASP A 17 -26.85 37.70 -35.18
N LYS A 18 -26.48 37.66 -36.45
CA LYS A 18 -26.10 36.42 -37.14
C LYS A 18 -24.68 35.95 -36.79
N GLY A 19 -23.71 36.86 -36.60
CA GLY A 19 -22.32 36.52 -36.32
C GLY A 19 -22.07 35.90 -34.95
N LYS A 20 -22.99 36.08 -33.99
CA LYS A 20 -22.81 35.54 -32.61
C LYS A 20 -23.42 34.15 -32.46
N LYS A 21 -24.34 33.74 -33.32
CA LYS A 21 -24.89 32.38 -33.35
C LYS A 21 -23.95 31.43 -34.08
N ASP A 22 -23.44 31.85 -35.22
CA ASP A 22 -22.54 31.03 -36.04
C ASP A 22 -21.21 30.72 -35.35
N SER A 23 -20.70 31.67 -34.54
CA SER A 23 -19.46 31.42 -33.75
C SER A 23 -19.65 30.45 -32.58
N LYS A 24 -20.86 30.36 -32.00
CA LYS A 24 -21.14 29.39 -30.94
C LYS A 24 -21.39 28.00 -31.51
N GLU A 25 -22.07 27.87 -32.63
CA GLU A 25 -22.29 26.59 -33.31
C GLU A 25 -20.96 26.05 -33.87
N ALA A 26 -20.10 26.84 -34.44
CA ALA A 26 -18.76 26.44 -34.90
C ALA A 26 -17.84 26.00 -33.78
N VAL A 27 -17.98 26.57 -32.59
CA VAL A 27 -17.20 26.12 -31.39
C VAL A 27 -17.71 24.79 -30.86
N VAL A 28 -19.01 24.51 -30.93
CA VAL A 28 -19.59 23.24 -30.49
C VAL A 28 -19.27 22.12 -31.48
N ASP A 29 -19.32 22.38 -32.80
CA ASP A 29 -18.95 21.38 -33.81
C ASP A 29 -17.48 21.00 -33.77
N ASN A 30 -16.56 21.90 -33.39
CA ASN A 30 -15.15 21.59 -33.19
C ASN A 30 -14.88 20.75 -31.95
N LEU A 31 -15.73 20.77 -30.93
CA LEU A 31 -15.61 19.94 -29.74
C LEU A 31 -15.94 18.45 -29.99
N TYR A 32 -16.60 18.14 -31.10
CA TYR A 32 -17.01 16.78 -31.47
C TYR A 32 -16.24 16.21 -32.67
N SER A 33 -15.11 16.83 -33.06
CA SER A 33 -14.23 16.23 -34.06
C SER A 33 -13.64 14.95 -33.52
N ARG A 34 -13.60 13.87 -34.31
CA ARG A 34 -12.98 12.57 -33.91
C ARG A 34 -11.56 12.77 -33.41
N ARG A 35 -10.81 13.68 -34.01
CA ARG A 35 -9.45 14.01 -33.63
C ARG A 35 -9.38 14.64 -32.24
N ASP A 36 -10.28 15.59 -31.97
CA ASP A 36 -10.33 16.28 -30.68
C ASP A 36 -10.81 15.34 -29.57
N PHE A 37 -11.74 14.45 -29.89
CA PHE A 37 -12.16 13.38 -28.96
C PHE A 37 -10.99 12.48 -28.54
N PHE A 38 -10.19 11.98 -29.50
CA PHE A 38 -9.04 11.14 -29.17
C PHE A 38 -7.95 11.91 -28.42
N SER A 39 -7.73 13.18 -28.77
CA SER A 39 -6.81 14.03 -28.03
C SER A 39 -7.26 14.24 -26.59
N LEU A 40 -8.54 14.60 -26.39
CA LEU A 40 -9.11 14.77 -25.06
C LEU A 40 -9.08 13.48 -24.23
N ALA A 41 -9.47 12.35 -24.83
CA ALA A 41 -9.43 11.04 -24.19
C ALA A 41 -8.00 10.64 -23.82
N GLY A 42 -7.02 10.90 -24.69
CA GLY A 42 -5.60 10.66 -24.43
C GLY A 42 -5.09 11.49 -23.24
N TRP A 43 -5.37 12.78 -23.22
CA TRP A 43 -4.97 13.65 -22.10
C TRP A 43 -5.69 13.27 -20.80
N ALA A 44 -6.98 12.97 -20.86
CA ALA A 44 -7.73 12.53 -19.68
C ALA A 44 -7.19 11.22 -19.10
N SER A 45 -6.86 10.25 -19.97
CA SER A 45 -6.25 8.98 -19.55
C SER A 45 -4.86 9.17 -18.94
N PHE A 46 -4.04 10.03 -19.55
CA PHE A 46 -2.71 10.37 -19.05
C PHE A 46 -2.78 11.03 -17.67
N LEU A 47 -3.61 12.05 -17.52
CA LEU A 47 -3.80 12.75 -16.24
C LEU A 47 -4.41 11.82 -15.18
N GLY A 48 -5.32 10.94 -15.56
CA GLY A 48 -5.90 9.94 -14.68
C GLY A 48 -4.84 8.95 -14.19
N ALA A 49 -4.01 8.42 -15.07
CA ALA A 49 -2.91 7.53 -14.72
C ALA A 49 -1.87 8.23 -13.81
N LEU A 50 -1.53 9.47 -14.14
CA LEU A 50 -0.60 10.27 -13.33
C LEU A 50 -1.15 10.54 -11.93
N GLY A 51 -2.42 10.94 -11.83
CA GLY A 51 -3.11 11.16 -10.56
C GLY A 51 -3.18 9.90 -9.70
N LEU A 52 -3.53 8.77 -10.31
CA LEU A 52 -3.59 7.48 -9.63
C LEU A 52 -2.20 7.04 -9.13
N SER A 53 -1.18 7.15 -9.97
CA SER A 53 0.20 6.86 -9.60
C SER A 53 0.68 7.72 -8.43
N SER A 54 0.37 9.02 -8.48
CA SER A 54 0.71 9.97 -7.41
C SER A 54 0.00 9.62 -6.10
N ALA A 55 -1.28 9.24 -6.17
CA ALA A 55 -2.03 8.82 -4.98
C ALA A 55 -1.45 7.55 -4.33
N TYR A 56 -1.06 6.55 -5.14
CA TYR A 56 -0.38 5.36 -4.63
C TYR A 56 1.00 5.67 -4.05
N PHE A 57 1.75 6.57 -4.70
CA PHE A 57 3.05 7.01 -4.18
C PHE A 57 2.91 7.72 -2.83
N LEU A 58 1.97 8.65 -2.70
CA LEU A 58 1.67 9.31 -1.43
C LEU A 58 1.26 8.30 -0.35
N ARG A 59 0.50 7.26 -0.72
CA ARG A 59 0.11 6.20 0.23
C ARG A 59 1.31 5.39 0.76
N LEU A 60 2.38 5.25 -0.01
CA LEU A 60 3.63 4.61 0.44
C LEU A 60 4.35 5.44 1.50
N LEU A 61 4.21 6.77 1.49
CA LEU A 61 4.83 7.64 2.49
C LEU A 61 4.17 7.55 3.88
N PHE A 62 2.95 6.97 3.95
CA PHE A 62 2.27 6.72 5.22
C PHE A 62 2.48 5.24 5.61
N PRO A 63 3.50 4.92 6.41
CA PRO A 63 3.76 3.56 6.83
C PRO A 63 2.59 3.04 7.68
N ARG A 64 2.14 1.80 7.42
CA ARG A 64 1.09 1.14 8.20
C ARG A 64 1.59 0.60 9.55
N VAL A 65 2.70 1.14 10.04
CA VAL A 65 3.38 0.72 11.28
C VAL A 65 2.51 0.97 12.52
N LEU A 66 1.51 1.84 12.41
CA LEU A 66 0.58 2.17 13.52
C LEU A 66 -0.27 0.98 14.04
N PHE A 67 -0.29 -0.13 13.30
CA PHE A 67 -1.06 -1.33 13.67
C PHE A 67 -0.18 -2.49 14.11
N GLU A 68 1.12 -2.28 14.30
CA GLU A 68 1.96 -3.32 14.90
C GLU A 68 1.58 -3.50 16.38
N PRO A 69 1.37 -4.75 16.82
CA PRO A 69 1.10 -5.02 18.22
C PRO A 69 2.29 -4.54 19.06
N SER A 70 2.01 -3.99 20.24
CA SER A 70 3.06 -3.51 21.14
C SER A 70 4.07 -4.64 21.41
N PRO A 71 5.38 -4.38 21.30
CA PRO A 71 6.42 -5.34 21.63
C PRO A 71 6.47 -5.66 23.14
N ILE A 72 5.75 -4.87 23.94
CA ILE A 72 5.66 -5.06 25.39
C ILE A 72 4.33 -5.75 25.71
N PHE A 73 4.39 -6.93 26.29
CA PHE A 73 3.24 -7.70 26.73
C PHE A 73 3.45 -8.25 28.14
N LYS A 74 2.36 -8.53 28.84
CA LYS A 74 2.39 -9.14 30.17
C LYS A 74 2.43 -10.66 30.02
N ALA A 75 3.58 -11.26 30.30
CA ALA A 75 3.79 -12.70 30.19
C ALA A 75 3.19 -13.52 31.36
N GLY A 76 2.75 -12.88 32.44
CA GLY A 76 2.26 -13.53 33.65
C GLY A 76 3.31 -13.56 34.78
N LEU A 77 3.04 -14.36 35.77
CA LEU A 77 3.97 -14.53 36.93
C LEU A 77 5.01 -15.60 36.64
N PRO A 78 6.20 -15.51 37.24
CA PRO A 78 7.20 -16.58 37.16
C PRO A 78 6.70 -17.95 37.61
N SER A 79 5.77 -17.98 38.57
CA SER A 79 5.14 -19.23 39.08
C SER A 79 4.32 -19.98 38.02
N ASP A 80 3.86 -19.27 36.96
CA ASP A 80 3.03 -19.86 35.91
C ASP A 80 3.83 -20.76 34.96
N TYR A 81 5.15 -20.75 35.08
CA TYR A 81 6.07 -21.51 34.23
C TYR A 81 6.75 -22.63 35.03
N THR A 82 6.69 -23.86 34.52
CA THR A 82 7.32 -25.01 35.13
C THR A 82 8.84 -24.97 34.95
N VAL A 83 9.57 -25.24 36.01
CA VAL A 83 11.05 -25.33 35.98
C VAL A 83 11.49 -26.46 35.04
N GLY A 84 12.45 -26.17 34.15
CA GLY A 84 12.97 -27.12 33.18
C GLY A 84 12.16 -27.25 31.91
N GLU A 85 11.00 -26.57 31.79
CA GLU A 85 10.13 -26.66 30.63
C GLU A 85 10.19 -25.39 29.74
N VAL A 86 9.92 -25.59 28.45
CA VAL A 86 9.78 -24.51 27.46
C VAL A 86 8.30 -24.24 27.21
N SER A 87 7.86 -23.06 27.54
CA SER A 87 6.50 -22.62 27.27
C SER A 87 6.34 -22.15 25.82
N THR A 88 5.36 -22.74 25.11
CA THR A 88 5.02 -22.39 23.74
C THR A 88 3.80 -21.46 23.63
N LYS A 89 3.29 -21.02 24.79
CA LYS A 89 2.04 -20.23 24.89
C LYS A 89 2.07 -18.96 24.01
N TRP A 90 3.18 -18.27 23.99
CA TRP A 90 3.33 -16.96 23.34
C TRP A 90 3.90 -17.00 21.92
N VAL A 91 4.12 -18.20 21.38
CA VAL A 91 4.74 -18.35 20.03
C VAL A 91 3.87 -17.77 18.93
N LYS A 92 2.54 -17.95 19.01
CA LYS A 92 1.61 -17.47 17.97
C LYS A 92 1.45 -15.96 17.98
N ASP A 93 1.32 -15.37 19.17
CA ASP A 93 0.96 -13.96 19.34
C ASP A 93 2.18 -13.05 19.37
N GLN A 94 3.24 -13.48 20.06
CA GLN A 94 4.43 -12.65 20.32
C GLN A 94 5.72 -13.23 19.72
N ARG A 95 5.64 -14.42 19.10
CA ARG A 95 6.80 -15.10 18.51
C ARG A 95 7.95 -15.33 19.50
N VAL A 96 7.62 -15.72 20.74
CA VAL A 96 8.62 -15.98 21.78
C VAL A 96 8.34 -17.30 22.50
N TRP A 97 9.43 -17.96 22.92
CA TRP A 97 9.40 -19.02 23.92
C TRP A 97 9.87 -18.45 25.24
N ILE A 98 9.22 -18.87 26.33
CA ILE A 98 9.65 -18.58 27.67
C ILE A 98 10.19 -19.86 28.26
N VAL A 99 11.44 -19.84 28.68
CA VAL A 99 12.13 -20.97 29.28
C VAL A 99 12.41 -20.62 30.72
N ARG A 100 11.96 -21.49 31.65
CA ARG A 100 12.32 -21.41 33.06
C ARG A 100 13.32 -22.51 33.39
N ASP A 101 14.46 -22.14 33.91
CA ASP A 101 15.48 -23.06 34.40
C ASP A 101 15.74 -22.81 35.87
N LEU A 102 16.59 -23.62 36.48
CA LEU A 102 17.01 -23.48 37.91
C LEU A 102 17.69 -22.13 38.15
N GLU A 103 18.42 -21.63 37.18
CA GLU A 103 19.15 -20.36 37.25
C GLU A 103 18.26 -19.13 37.01
N GLY A 104 17.06 -19.30 36.40
CA GLY A 104 16.16 -18.18 36.12
C GLY A 104 15.18 -18.39 34.97
N ILE A 105 14.63 -17.26 34.50
CA ILE A 105 13.74 -17.24 33.35
C ILE A 105 14.39 -16.44 32.25
N TYR A 106 14.36 -16.97 31.04
CA TYR A 106 14.82 -16.28 29.84
C TYR A 106 13.83 -16.46 28.69
N VAL A 107 13.90 -15.57 27.72
CA VAL A 107 13.01 -15.53 26.58
C VAL A 107 13.82 -15.70 25.31
N ILE A 108 13.37 -16.61 24.45
CA ILE A 108 13.98 -16.85 23.14
C ILE A 108 13.01 -16.39 22.07
N PHE A 109 13.49 -15.59 21.11
CA PHE A 109 12.69 -15.17 19.96
C PHE A 109 12.50 -16.35 19.00
N ALA A 110 11.25 -16.67 18.68
CA ALA A 110 10.88 -17.83 17.87
C ALA A 110 11.09 -17.59 16.37
N LEU A 111 12.29 -17.16 16.01
CA LEU A 111 12.67 -16.82 14.64
C LEU A 111 13.96 -17.56 14.28
N CYS A 112 13.91 -18.37 13.22
CA CYS A 112 15.10 -19.02 12.68
C CYS A 112 16.01 -18.00 12.01
N THR A 113 17.28 -17.98 12.38
CA THR A 113 18.27 -17.03 11.85
C THR A 113 18.65 -17.26 10.39
N HIS A 114 18.25 -18.40 9.80
CA HIS A 114 18.44 -18.66 8.38
C HIS A 114 17.57 -17.75 7.50
N LEU A 115 16.23 -17.92 7.52
CA LEU A 115 15.27 -17.17 6.67
C LEU A 115 13.98 -16.78 7.42
N GLY A 116 14.02 -16.68 8.75
CA GLY A 116 12.92 -16.14 9.51
C GLY A 116 11.73 -17.10 9.76
N CYS A 117 11.85 -18.39 9.45
CA CYS A 117 10.82 -19.38 9.81
C CYS A 117 10.67 -19.52 11.32
N THR A 118 9.50 -19.93 11.79
CA THR A 118 9.28 -20.22 13.22
C THR A 118 9.59 -21.69 13.50
N PRO A 119 10.67 -22.00 14.23
CA PRO A 119 10.99 -23.37 14.64
C PRO A 119 9.93 -23.93 15.59
N ARG A 120 9.90 -25.27 15.73
CA ARG A 120 9.00 -25.97 16.67
C ARG A 120 9.82 -26.53 17.81
N TRP A 121 9.29 -26.42 19.03
CA TRP A 121 9.85 -27.10 20.18
C TRP A 121 9.48 -28.58 20.17
N LEU A 122 10.45 -29.46 20.16
CA LEU A 122 10.30 -30.92 20.26
C LEU A 122 10.62 -31.35 21.69
N LYS A 123 9.59 -31.62 22.50
CA LYS A 123 9.74 -32.03 23.90
C LYS A 123 10.55 -33.33 24.06
N THR A 124 10.33 -34.29 23.15
CA THR A 124 10.99 -35.60 23.16
C THR A 124 12.50 -35.51 22.93
N GLU A 125 12.93 -34.52 22.15
CA GLU A 125 14.33 -34.36 21.78
C GLU A 125 15.00 -33.17 22.48
N SER A 126 14.24 -32.44 23.29
CA SER A 126 14.68 -31.22 24.00
C SER A 126 15.43 -30.22 23.13
N LYS A 127 14.90 -30.01 21.87
CA LYS A 127 15.48 -29.10 20.89
C LYS A 127 14.39 -28.34 20.11
N TYR A 128 14.78 -27.22 19.53
CA TYR A 128 13.94 -26.57 18.51
C TYR A 128 14.36 -27.06 17.14
N LYS A 129 13.38 -27.38 16.29
CA LYS A 129 13.61 -27.80 14.89
C LYS A 129 12.87 -26.89 13.94
N CYS A 130 13.59 -26.33 12.99
CA CYS A 130 13.00 -25.50 11.95
C CYS A 130 12.45 -26.39 10.81
N PRO A 131 11.17 -26.28 10.47
CA PRO A 131 10.56 -27.15 9.44
C PRO A 131 10.96 -26.77 8.02
N CYS A 132 11.50 -25.56 7.81
CA CYS A 132 11.80 -25.06 6.46
C CYS A 132 13.03 -25.77 5.87
N HIS A 133 14.16 -25.76 6.57
CA HIS A 133 15.43 -26.30 6.06
C HIS A 133 16.18 -27.16 7.12
N GLY A 134 15.49 -27.55 8.18
CA GLY A 134 16.03 -28.51 9.13
C GLY A 134 17.01 -27.95 10.16
N SER A 135 17.16 -26.63 10.30
CA SER A 135 18.01 -26.06 11.35
C SER A 135 17.56 -26.50 12.74
N GLY A 136 18.50 -26.94 13.55
CA GLY A 136 18.29 -27.38 14.94
C GLY A 136 18.94 -26.42 15.94
N PHE A 137 18.23 -26.16 17.05
CA PHE A 137 18.72 -25.29 18.11
C PHE A 137 18.53 -25.99 19.46
N THR A 138 19.52 -25.84 20.34
CA THR A 138 19.45 -26.31 21.71
C THR A 138 18.36 -25.61 22.51
N LYS A 139 18.02 -26.10 23.71
CA LYS A 139 17.05 -25.46 24.61
C LYS A 139 17.37 -23.98 24.90
N ILE A 140 18.64 -23.61 24.93
CA ILE A 140 19.12 -22.24 25.15
C ILE A 140 19.20 -21.39 23.85
N GLY A 141 18.78 -21.95 22.71
CA GLY A 141 18.73 -21.24 21.43
C GLY A 141 20.01 -21.29 20.59
N VAL A 142 21.03 -22.04 20.99
CA VAL A 142 22.26 -22.16 20.20
C VAL A 142 22.04 -23.13 19.04
N ASN A 143 22.40 -22.70 17.82
CA ASN A 143 22.34 -23.56 16.64
C ASN A 143 23.42 -24.68 16.74
N PHE A 144 23.04 -25.91 16.37
CA PHE A 144 23.96 -27.07 16.31
C PHE A 144 23.79 -27.84 14.99
N GLU A 145 22.77 -27.56 14.19
CA GLU A 145 22.42 -28.32 13.00
C GLU A 145 21.78 -27.42 11.94
N GLY A 146 22.07 -27.68 10.67
CA GLY A 146 21.45 -27.05 9.53
C GLY A 146 22.06 -25.68 9.14
N PRO A 147 21.40 -24.96 8.21
CA PRO A 147 21.98 -23.77 7.58
C PRO A 147 21.87 -22.47 8.38
N ALA A 148 21.24 -22.49 9.55
CA ALA A 148 21.10 -21.30 10.38
C ALA A 148 22.42 -20.86 11.03
#